data_ab0cdda9a925af0419451865c0f4bbb9
#
_entry.id   ab0cdda9a925af0419451865c0f4bbb9
#
_cell.length_a   1.000
_cell.length_b   1.000
_cell.length_c   1.000
_cell.angle_alpha   90.00
_cell.angle_beta   90.00
_cell.angle_gamma   90.00
#
_symmetry.space_group_name_H-M   'P 1'
#
loop_
_entity.id
_entity.type
_entity.pdbx_description
1 polymer ?
#
loop_
_entity_poly.entity_id
_entity_poly.type
_entity_poly.pdbx_seq_one_letter_code
_entity_poly.pdbx_strand_id
1 'polypeptide(L)'
;MRLPTLSQIHDAQAVVYRSMTPTPQYSWPLINKRLTAGSRLGVEAWIKHENHTAAGAFKLRGALVYAEWLRKAHPDRKGVVAATRGNHGQGVGMAAQLLGLKAVIVVPHGNSAEKNRAMCAQGVELVEHGQDFQESLEYARRLAHERGLHLVESFHERLVMGTATYALELLAGVPPLDVVYVPIGMGSSVCGMAAARNALGLKTEIVGVVSAECPAYALSFRRRELVEAPALSRIADGLACRTPNLEALEIIWQNVGRVIEVSEAEIAEAMRAYFEDTHNAAEGAGAAALAAALKEKDSLRGKRAGIVLTGGNVDREMFAAVLSGSLQPLGKE
;
A
#
# COMPACT_ATOMS: atom_id res chain seq x y z
N MET A 1 -8.69 9.10 -14.84
CA MET A 1 -7.48 8.38 -15.35
C MET A 1 -7.88 7.11 -16.09
N ARG A 2 -7.17 6.70 -17.17
CA ARG A 2 -7.30 5.37 -17.79
C ARG A 2 -6.40 4.35 -17.09
N LEU A 3 -6.90 3.13 -16.87
CA LEU A 3 -6.07 2.03 -16.36
C LEU A 3 -5.04 1.59 -17.41
N PRO A 4 -3.81 1.21 -17.02
CA PRO A 4 -2.79 0.75 -17.95
C PRO A 4 -3.19 -0.56 -18.64
N THR A 5 -2.82 -0.68 -19.91
CA THR A 5 -2.94 -1.90 -20.71
C THR A 5 -1.90 -2.94 -20.30
N LEU A 6 -2.06 -4.20 -20.71
CA LEU A 6 -1.08 -5.26 -20.43
C LEU A 6 0.32 -4.90 -20.95
N SER A 7 0.43 -4.34 -22.15
CA SER A 7 1.71 -3.88 -22.69
C SER A 7 2.37 -2.83 -21.80
N GLN A 8 1.60 -1.84 -21.34
CA GLN A 8 2.12 -0.80 -20.44
C GLN A 8 2.55 -1.36 -19.08
N ILE A 9 1.87 -2.39 -18.58
CA ILE A 9 2.29 -3.07 -17.34
C ILE A 9 3.59 -3.84 -17.56
N HIS A 10 3.78 -4.50 -18.71
CA HIS A 10 5.05 -5.14 -19.07
C HIS A 10 6.19 -4.12 -19.22
N ASP A 11 5.94 -2.96 -19.85
CA ASP A 11 6.91 -1.87 -19.91
C ASP A 11 7.31 -1.40 -18.50
N ALA A 12 6.34 -1.29 -17.60
CA ALA A 12 6.60 -0.97 -16.19
C ALA A 12 7.40 -2.07 -15.46
N GLN A 13 7.12 -3.37 -15.74
CA GLN A 13 7.93 -4.48 -15.22
C GLN A 13 9.38 -4.36 -15.69
N ALA A 14 9.63 -4.04 -16.95
CA ALA A 14 10.98 -3.84 -17.48
C ALA A 14 11.73 -2.72 -16.75
N VAL A 15 11.03 -1.67 -16.28
CA VAL A 15 11.61 -0.62 -15.42
C VAL A 15 11.89 -1.14 -14.02
N VAL A 16 10.89 -1.75 -13.38
CA VAL A 16 10.97 -2.25 -12.00
C VAL A 16 12.07 -3.31 -11.85
N TYR A 17 12.16 -4.26 -12.78
CA TYR A 17 13.08 -5.38 -12.70
C TYR A 17 14.55 -5.04 -12.98
N ARG A 18 14.85 -3.79 -13.37
CA ARG A 18 16.24 -3.29 -13.33
C ARG A 18 16.78 -3.10 -11.93
N SER A 19 15.88 -2.92 -10.95
CA SER A 19 16.24 -2.56 -9.57
C SER A 19 15.78 -3.57 -8.52
N MET A 20 14.88 -4.49 -8.85
CA MET A 20 14.40 -5.53 -7.95
C MET A 20 13.87 -6.74 -8.73
N THR A 21 13.86 -7.90 -8.10
CA THR A 21 13.21 -9.11 -8.64
C THR A 21 11.71 -9.12 -8.29
N PRO A 22 10.89 -9.96 -8.96
CA PRO A 22 9.55 -10.27 -8.48
C PRO A 22 9.56 -10.69 -7.02
N THR A 23 8.63 -10.16 -6.24
CA THR A 23 8.50 -10.54 -4.83
C THR A 23 7.85 -11.92 -4.71
N PRO A 24 8.15 -12.68 -3.63
CA PRO A 24 7.56 -14.00 -3.45
C PRO A 24 6.04 -13.95 -3.29
N GLN A 25 5.42 -15.08 -3.64
CA GLN A 25 4.01 -15.34 -3.35
C GLN A 25 3.86 -16.79 -2.89
N TYR A 26 3.34 -16.98 -1.68
CA TYR A 26 3.28 -18.28 -1.04
C TYR A 26 1.87 -18.59 -0.55
N SER A 27 1.49 -19.86 -0.63
CA SER A 27 0.37 -20.42 0.11
C SER A 27 0.89 -21.00 1.43
N TRP A 28 0.60 -20.34 2.55
CA TRP A 28 1.09 -20.71 3.86
C TRP A 28 0.13 -21.68 4.56
N PRO A 29 0.57 -22.91 4.93
CA PRO A 29 -0.33 -23.90 5.51
C PRO A 29 -1.03 -23.44 6.79
N LEU A 30 -0.34 -22.70 7.68
CA LEU A 30 -0.92 -22.21 8.93
C LEU A 30 -1.95 -21.08 8.69
N ILE A 31 -1.68 -20.16 7.77
CA ILE A 31 -2.66 -19.14 7.35
C ILE A 31 -3.90 -19.80 6.74
N ASN A 32 -3.71 -20.79 5.85
CA ASN A 32 -4.82 -21.56 5.27
C ASN A 32 -5.65 -22.25 6.36
N LYS A 33 -4.98 -22.82 7.38
CA LYS A 33 -5.66 -23.42 8.53
C LYS A 33 -6.49 -22.40 9.32
N ARG A 34 -5.98 -21.20 9.57
CA ARG A 34 -6.76 -20.12 10.23
C ARG A 34 -8.00 -19.74 9.43
N LEU A 35 -7.87 -19.57 8.12
CA LEU A 35 -8.96 -19.22 7.22
C LEU A 35 -9.99 -20.35 7.05
N THR A 36 -9.55 -21.60 7.17
CA THR A 36 -10.43 -22.79 7.08
C THR A 36 -11.13 -23.12 8.41
N ALA A 37 -10.69 -22.54 9.54
CA ALA A 37 -11.18 -22.92 10.87
C ALA A 37 -12.73 -22.92 10.95
N GLY A 38 -13.29 -24.06 11.41
CA GLY A 38 -14.73 -24.27 11.50
C GLY A 38 -15.40 -24.77 10.19
N SER A 39 -14.64 -25.09 9.14
CA SER A 39 -15.16 -25.57 7.86
C SER A 39 -14.52 -26.90 7.44
N ARG A 40 -15.29 -27.75 6.73
CA ARG A 40 -14.76 -28.94 6.01
C ARG A 40 -14.23 -28.57 4.61
N LEU A 41 -14.63 -27.42 4.06
CA LEU A 41 -14.17 -26.91 2.78
C LEU A 41 -12.95 -26.04 3.03
N GLY A 42 -11.80 -26.42 2.47
CA GLY A 42 -10.54 -25.69 2.63
C GLY A 42 -10.60 -24.32 1.97
N VAL A 43 -9.79 -23.41 2.48
CA VAL A 43 -9.46 -22.13 1.85
C VAL A 43 -8.00 -22.21 1.40
N GLU A 44 -7.73 -21.85 0.14
CA GLU A 44 -6.37 -21.73 -0.37
C GLU A 44 -6.02 -20.24 -0.54
N ALA A 45 -5.23 -19.70 0.39
CA ALA A 45 -4.81 -18.30 0.34
C ALA A 45 -3.38 -18.16 -0.19
N TRP A 46 -3.18 -17.24 -1.13
CA TRP A 46 -1.88 -16.86 -1.69
C TRP A 46 -1.49 -15.48 -1.22
N ILE A 47 -0.42 -15.38 -0.45
CA ILE A 47 0.09 -14.12 0.10
C ILE A 47 1.11 -13.53 -0.86
N LYS A 48 0.88 -12.32 -1.36
CA LYS A 48 1.85 -11.54 -2.12
C LYS A 48 2.70 -10.70 -1.17
N HIS A 49 4.00 -11.02 -1.09
CA HIS A 49 4.91 -10.45 -0.10
C HIS A 49 5.60 -9.16 -0.59
N GLU A 50 4.86 -8.05 -0.64
CA GLU A 50 5.44 -6.75 -0.99
C GLU A 50 6.28 -6.12 0.14
N ASN A 51 6.28 -6.71 1.33
CA ASN A 51 7.23 -6.41 2.40
C ASN A 51 8.67 -6.85 2.07
N HIS A 52 8.89 -7.69 1.06
CA HIS A 52 10.20 -8.17 0.62
C HIS A 52 10.85 -7.30 -0.47
N THR A 53 10.38 -6.09 -0.69
CA THR A 53 11.11 -5.12 -1.51
C THR A 53 12.26 -4.49 -0.74
N ALA A 54 13.25 -3.93 -1.42
CA ALA A 54 14.37 -3.24 -0.76
C ALA A 54 13.94 -2.01 0.07
N ALA A 55 12.76 -1.44 -0.21
CA ALA A 55 12.16 -0.36 0.58
C ALA A 55 11.17 -0.89 1.64
N GLY A 56 11.05 -2.20 1.82
CA GLY A 56 10.14 -2.82 2.78
C GLY A 56 8.65 -2.67 2.45
N ALA A 57 8.28 -2.17 1.27
CA ALA A 57 6.89 -1.97 0.86
C ALA A 57 6.73 -1.84 -0.66
N PHE A 58 5.53 -2.13 -1.18
CA PHE A 58 5.17 -2.06 -2.60
C PHE A 58 5.40 -0.68 -3.25
N LYS A 59 5.48 0.38 -2.46
CA LYS A 59 5.62 1.77 -2.93
C LYS A 59 6.84 1.97 -3.83
N LEU A 60 7.89 1.19 -3.66
CA LEU A 60 9.08 1.24 -4.50
C LEU A 60 8.75 1.04 -5.99
N ARG A 61 7.84 0.12 -6.32
CA ARG A 61 7.49 -0.19 -7.71
C ARG A 61 6.92 1.02 -8.45
N GLY A 62 5.97 1.70 -7.81
CA GLY A 62 5.40 2.94 -8.36
C GLY A 62 6.43 4.05 -8.48
N ALA A 63 7.25 4.23 -7.45
CA ALA A 63 8.28 5.26 -7.43
C ALA A 63 9.33 5.07 -8.55
N LEU A 64 9.76 3.84 -8.84
CA LEU A 64 10.68 3.54 -9.94
C LEU A 64 10.10 3.92 -11.31
N VAL A 65 8.85 3.54 -11.56
CA VAL A 65 8.17 3.87 -12.84
C VAL A 65 7.93 5.37 -12.96
N TYR A 66 7.56 6.02 -11.86
CA TYR A 66 7.38 7.47 -11.83
C TYR A 66 8.69 8.21 -12.10
N ALA A 67 9.77 7.85 -11.43
CA ALA A 67 11.06 8.50 -11.57
C ALA A 67 11.66 8.30 -12.98
N GLU A 68 11.51 7.10 -13.57
CA GLU A 68 11.92 6.84 -14.96
C GLU A 68 11.13 7.69 -15.97
N TRP A 69 9.82 7.85 -15.75
CA TRP A 69 8.99 8.75 -16.55
C TRP A 69 9.44 10.20 -16.39
N LEU A 70 9.64 10.66 -15.14
CA LEU A 70 10.05 12.03 -14.85
C LEU A 70 11.37 12.39 -15.55
N ARG A 71 12.35 11.49 -15.47
CA ARG A 71 13.66 11.67 -16.12
C ARG A 71 13.54 11.87 -17.64
N LYS A 72 12.59 11.17 -18.29
CA LYS A 72 12.35 11.27 -19.74
C LYS A 72 11.52 12.49 -20.13
N ALA A 73 10.46 12.78 -19.37
CA ALA A 73 9.52 13.85 -19.65
C ALA A 73 10.04 15.24 -19.22
N HIS A 74 10.87 15.28 -18.18
CA HIS A 74 11.39 16.50 -17.59
C HIS A 74 12.90 16.38 -17.28
N PRO A 75 13.76 16.24 -18.30
CA PRO A 75 15.20 15.99 -18.11
C PRO A 75 15.93 17.12 -17.35
N ASP A 76 15.38 18.33 -17.36
CA ASP A 76 15.94 19.50 -16.66
C ASP A 76 15.69 19.47 -15.16
N ARG A 77 14.78 18.64 -14.66
CA ARG A 77 14.48 18.50 -13.25
C ARG A 77 15.59 17.73 -12.52
N LYS A 78 16.26 18.40 -11.59
CA LYS A 78 17.40 17.85 -10.83
C LYS A 78 16.99 17.22 -9.51
N GLY A 79 15.72 17.33 -9.13
CA GLY A 79 15.25 16.80 -7.86
C GLY A 79 13.75 16.75 -7.74
N VAL A 80 13.32 16.00 -6.74
CA VAL A 80 11.92 15.77 -6.40
C VAL A 80 11.64 16.16 -4.96
N VAL A 81 10.39 16.47 -4.66
CA VAL A 81 9.89 16.65 -3.29
C VAL A 81 8.59 15.85 -3.12
N ALA A 82 8.41 15.23 -1.96
CA ALA A 82 7.17 14.52 -1.62
C ALA A 82 6.84 14.72 -0.14
N ALA A 83 5.55 14.70 0.20
CA ALA A 83 5.09 14.60 1.58
C ALA A 83 4.68 13.15 1.89
N THR A 84 4.99 12.66 3.10
CA THR A 84 4.71 11.28 3.48
C THR A 84 4.81 11.06 4.98
N ARG A 85 4.28 9.92 5.46
CA ARG A 85 4.57 9.37 6.79
C ARG A 85 5.58 8.22 6.77
N GLY A 86 5.99 7.69 5.59
CA GLY A 86 6.93 6.56 5.55
C GLY A 86 7.16 5.94 4.18
N ASN A 87 6.41 4.90 3.82
CA ASN A 87 6.68 4.03 2.67
C ASN A 87 6.79 4.75 1.33
N HIS A 88 5.98 5.78 1.10
CA HIS A 88 6.06 6.57 -0.14
C HIS A 88 7.39 7.32 -0.21
N GLY A 89 7.83 7.92 0.89
CA GLY A 89 9.11 8.63 0.97
C GLY A 89 10.31 7.71 0.79
N GLN A 90 10.30 6.52 1.40
CA GLN A 90 11.36 5.53 1.18
C GLN A 90 11.44 5.11 -0.29
N GLY A 91 10.28 4.83 -0.92
CA GLY A 91 10.22 4.49 -2.33
C GLY A 91 10.72 5.61 -3.24
N VAL A 92 10.27 6.86 -3.00
CA VAL A 92 10.70 8.04 -3.76
C VAL A 92 12.20 8.30 -3.55
N GLY A 93 12.69 8.23 -2.32
CA GLY A 93 14.11 8.42 -2.00
C GLY A 93 15.00 7.43 -2.73
N MET A 94 14.66 6.13 -2.64
CA MET A 94 15.43 5.08 -3.33
C MET A 94 15.37 5.24 -4.86
N ALA A 95 14.21 5.51 -5.44
CA ALA A 95 14.08 5.72 -6.88
C ALA A 95 14.85 6.95 -7.36
N ALA A 96 14.83 8.04 -6.58
CA ALA A 96 15.59 9.25 -6.87
C ALA A 96 17.10 8.98 -6.83
N GLN A 97 17.59 8.28 -5.80
CA GLN A 97 18.99 7.90 -5.66
C GLN A 97 19.48 7.08 -6.86
N LEU A 98 18.71 6.07 -7.29
CA LEU A 98 19.05 5.22 -8.43
C LEU A 98 19.16 6.00 -9.76
N LEU A 99 18.47 7.12 -9.88
CA LEU A 99 18.46 7.97 -11.08
C LEU A 99 19.30 9.26 -10.95
N GLY A 100 20.03 9.40 -9.85
CA GLY A 100 20.87 10.58 -9.60
C GLY A 100 20.09 11.87 -9.34
N LEU A 101 18.82 11.78 -8.91
CA LEU A 101 17.97 12.91 -8.56
C LEU A 101 18.11 13.24 -7.06
N LYS A 102 18.08 14.52 -6.72
CA LYS A 102 17.92 14.94 -5.33
C LYS A 102 16.51 14.65 -4.84
N ALA A 103 16.36 14.17 -3.61
CA ALA A 103 15.05 13.96 -2.99
C ALA A 103 14.92 14.76 -1.71
N VAL A 104 13.85 15.54 -1.60
CA VAL A 104 13.42 16.22 -0.37
C VAL A 104 12.14 15.56 0.08
N ILE A 105 12.11 15.06 1.31
CA ILE A 105 10.92 14.44 1.87
C ILE A 105 10.43 15.24 3.06
N VAL A 106 9.18 15.69 3.00
CA VAL A 106 8.51 16.42 4.07
C VAL A 106 7.67 15.44 4.88
N VAL A 107 7.88 15.43 6.19
CA VAL A 107 7.13 14.60 7.15
C VAL A 107 6.53 15.50 8.23
N PRO A 108 5.38 15.12 8.84
CA PRO A 108 4.82 15.86 9.95
C PRO A 108 5.69 15.72 11.21
N HIS A 109 5.56 16.67 12.14
CA HIS A 109 6.19 16.56 13.45
C HIS A 109 5.74 15.28 14.17
N GLY A 110 6.68 14.66 14.89
CA GLY A 110 6.43 13.40 15.59
C GLY A 110 6.28 12.18 14.69
N ASN A 111 6.73 12.27 13.42
CA ASN A 111 6.79 11.11 12.54
C ASN A 111 7.74 10.03 13.09
N SER A 112 7.53 8.77 12.71
CA SER A 112 8.36 7.64 13.14
C SER A 112 9.85 7.90 12.91
N ALA A 113 10.63 7.83 14.00
CA ALA A 113 12.08 8.01 13.94
C ALA A 113 12.76 6.89 13.13
N GLU A 114 12.21 5.66 13.14
CA GLU A 114 12.74 4.54 12.36
C GLU A 114 12.50 4.75 10.86
N LYS A 115 11.29 5.18 10.48
CA LYS A 115 10.97 5.53 9.09
C LYS A 115 11.78 6.73 8.60
N ASN A 116 11.98 7.74 9.46
CA ASN A 116 12.81 8.91 9.15
C ASN A 116 14.27 8.48 8.88
N ARG A 117 14.87 7.63 9.74
CA ARG A 117 16.22 7.10 9.53
C ARG A 117 16.31 6.29 8.22
N ALA A 118 15.29 5.48 7.90
CA ALA A 118 15.27 4.70 6.67
C ALA A 118 15.23 5.59 5.42
N MET A 119 14.48 6.70 5.45
CA MET A 119 14.48 7.70 4.37
C MET A 119 15.84 8.41 4.26
N CYS A 120 16.40 8.87 5.36
CA CYS A 120 17.73 9.50 5.36
C CYS A 120 18.84 8.59 4.83
N ALA A 121 18.76 7.28 5.11
CA ALA A 121 19.72 6.29 4.59
C ALA A 121 19.69 6.17 3.06
N GLN A 122 18.63 6.62 2.39
CA GLN A 122 18.54 6.73 0.93
C GLN A 122 19.11 8.06 0.39
N GLY A 123 19.80 8.85 1.20
CA GLY A 123 20.35 10.15 0.79
C GLY A 123 19.28 11.25 0.63
N VAL A 124 18.14 11.11 1.28
CA VAL A 124 17.05 12.09 1.26
C VAL A 124 17.37 13.25 2.19
N GLU A 125 17.09 14.48 1.75
CA GLU A 125 16.93 15.62 2.64
C GLU A 125 15.57 15.51 3.33
N LEU A 126 15.56 15.24 4.63
CA LEU A 126 14.33 15.13 5.43
C LEU A 126 14.01 16.49 6.05
N VAL A 127 12.74 16.92 5.88
CA VAL A 127 12.23 18.17 6.46
C VAL A 127 10.99 17.83 7.31
N GLU A 128 11.05 18.14 8.59
CA GLU A 128 9.89 18.04 9.48
C GLU A 128 9.08 19.34 9.42
N HIS A 129 7.82 19.25 9.01
CA HIS A 129 6.91 20.40 8.93
C HIS A 129 5.45 19.99 8.98
N GLY A 130 4.66 20.73 9.78
CA GLY A 130 3.24 20.53 9.95
C GLY A 130 2.87 19.51 11.03
N GLN A 131 1.63 19.56 11.48
CA GLN A 131 1.10 18.66 12.50
C GLN A 131 0.53 17.36 11.87
N ASP A 132 0.15 17.44 10.60
CA ASP A 132 -0.40 16.31 9.87
C ASP A 132 0.15 16.19 8.44
N PHE A 133 -0.31 15.17 7.72
CA PHE A 133 0.07 14.93 6.32
C PHE A 133 -0.33 16.09 5.40
N GLN A 134 -1.47 16.73 5.64
CA GLN A 134 -1.97 17.79 4.77
C GLN A 134 -1.09 19.04 4.85
N GLU A 135 -0.71 19.46 6.05
CA GLU A 135 0.21 20.58 6.26
C GLU A 135 1.59 20.29 5.67
N SER A 136 2.09 19.05 5.82
CA SER A 136 3.34 18.61 5.19
C SER A 136 3.26 18.69 3.66
N LEU A 137 2.12 18.31 3.07
CA LEU A 137 1.90 18.36 1.62
C LEU A 137 1.86 19.80 1.10
N GLU A 138 1.18 20.70 1.80
CA GLU A 138 1.14 22.13 1.46
C GLU A 138 2.53 22.74 1.49
N TYR A 139 3.33 22.39 2.49
CA TYR A 139 4.72 22.83 2.56
C TYR A 139 5.57 22.24 1.44
N ALA A 140 5.40 20.95 1.12
CA ALA A 140 6.09 20.32 0.00
C ALA A 140 5.79 21.02 -1.35
N ARG A 141 4.53 21.46 -1.55
CA ARG A 141 4.15 22.27 -2.73
C ARG A 141 4.89 23.59 -2.80
N ARG A 142 5.03 24.30 -1.67
CA ARG A 142 5.82 25.54 -1.59
C ARG A 142 7.28 25.28 -1.92
N LEU A 143 7.89 24.27 -1.30
CA LEU A 143 9.29 23.90 -1.57
C LEU A 143 9.52 23.51 -3.03
N ALA A 144 8.55 22.82 -3.66
CA ALA A 144 8.62 22.50 -5.08
C ALA A 144 8.80 23.75 -5.94
N HIS A 145 8.00 24.77 -5.67
CA HIS A 145 8.08 26.05 -6.38
C HIS A 145 9.39 26.82 -6.06
N GLU A 146 9.72 26.99 -4.77
CA GLU A 146 10.85 27.78 -4.31
C GLU A 146 12.19 27.22 -4.77
N ARG A 147 12.33 25.88 -4.78
CA ARG A 147 13.58 25.19 -5.09
C ARG A 147 13.63 24.60 -6.51
N GLY A 148 12.59 24.81 -7.33
CA GLY A 148 12.50 24.25 -8.68
C GLY A 148 12.46 22.71 -8.71
N LEU A 149 11.95 22.08 -7.62
CA LEU A 149 11.80 20.64 -7.51
C LEU A 149 10.50 20.18 -8.15
N HIS A 150 10.45 18.91 -8.56
CA HIS A 150 9.21 18.28 -9.01
C HIS A 150 8.46 17.67 -7.84
N LEU A 151 7.19 18.06 -7.64
CA LEU A 151 6.34 17.46 -6.63
C LEU A 151 5.90 16.07 -7.06
N VAL A 152 6.22 15.05 -6.28
CA VAL A 152 5.73 13.68 -6.45
C VAL A 152 4.47 13.52 -5.62
N GLU A 153 3.33 13.43 -6.27
CA GLU A 153 2.05 13.24 -5.61
C GLU A 153 1.89 11.81 -5.07
N SER A 154 1.02 11.64 -4.06
CA SER A 154 0.77 10.32 -3.46
C SER A 154 -0.11 9.41 -4.32
N PHE A 155 -0.78 9.96 -5.36
CA PHE A 155 -1.53 9.23 -6.37
C PHE A 155 -1.24 9.83 -7.76
N HIS A 156 -0.88 8.98 -8.72
CA HIS A 156 -0.58 9.34 -10.09
C HIS A 156 -0.61 8.09 -10.97
N GLU A 157 -0.91 8.23 -12.28
CA GLU A 157 -1.00 7.09 -13.21
C GLU A 157 0.28 6.24 -13.26
N ARG A 158 1.46 6.86 -13.14
CA ARG A 158 2.75 6.15 -13.14
C ARG A 158 2.96 5.34 -11.86
N LEU A 159 2.43 5.82 -10.72
CA LEU A 159 2.41 5.05 -9.49
C LEU A 159 1.51 3.83 -9.61
N VAL A 160 0.32 3.99 -10.20
CA VAL A 160 -0.62 2.88 -10.48
C VAL A 160 0.00 1.88 -11.45
N MET A 161 0.67 2.35 -12.50
CA MET A 161 1.34 1.50 -13.49
C MET A 161 2.44 0.63 -12.84
N GLY A 162 3.25 1.22 -11.95
CA GLY A 162 4.26 0.48 -11.20
C GLY A 162 3.66 -0.53 -10.23
N THR A 163 2.60 -0.18 -9.51
CA THR A 163 1.92 -1.11 -8.60
C THR A 163 1.19 -2.23 -9.34
N ALA A 164 0.73 -2.01 -10.57
CA ALA A 164 0.14 -3.05 -11.41
C ALA A 164 1.12 -4.21 -11.69
N THR A 165 2.42 -3.99 -11.56
CA THR A 165 3.44 -5.05 -11.79
C THR A 165 3.35 -6.18 -10.76
N TYR A 166 3.19 -5.87 -9.45
CA TYR A 166 3.01 -6.93 -8.46
C TYR A 166 1.66 -7.64 -8.60
N ALA A 167 0.64 -6.88 -9.03
CA ALA A 167 -0.68 -7.45 -9.25
C ALA A 167 -0.66 -8.43 -10.43
N LEU A 168 0.05 -8.11 -11.51
CA LEU A 168 0.28 -9.02 -12.61
C LEU A 168 1.07 -10.26 -12.17
N GLU A 169 2.13 -10.09 -11.36
CA GLU A 169 2.87 -11.22 -10.79
C GLU A 169 1.96 -12.18 -10.01
N LEU A 170 1.10 -11.63 -9.13
CA LEU A 170 0.17 -12.44 -8.35
C LEU A 170 -0.84 -13.16 -9.24
N LEU A 171 -1.55 -12.42 -10.07
CA LEU A 171 -2.67 -12.95 -10.84
C LEU A 171 -2.25 -13.93 -11.94
N ALA A 172 -1.04 -13.78 -12.50
CA ALA A 172 -0.50 -14.67 -13.52
C ALA A 172 0.35 -15.82 -12.93
N GLY A 173 0.86 -15.67 -11.71
CA GLY A 173 1.82 -16.61 -11.12
C GLY A 173 1.23 -17.64 -10.14
N VAL A 174 -0.10 -17.59 -9.89
CA VAL A 174 -0.80 -18.54 -9.01
C VAL A 174 -2.02 -19.12 -9.72
N PRO A 175 -2.62 -20.23 -9.22
CA PRO A 175 -3.89 -20.71 -9.76
C PRO A 175 -4.97 -19.62 -9.74
N PRO A 176 -5.97 -19.65 -10.65
CA PRO A 176 -7.01 -18.62 -10.72
C PRO A 176 -7.63 -18.33 -9.36
N LEU A 177 -7.65 -17.06 -8.98
CA LEU A 177 -8.18 -16.59 -7.70
C LEU A 177 -9.66 -16.20 -7.85
N ASP A 178 -10.49 -16.57 -6.87
CA ASP A 178 -11.89 -16.14 -6.79
C ASP A 178 -11.98 -14.69 -6.29
N VAL A 179 -11.11 -14.34 -5.33
CA VAL A 179 -11.12 -13.04 -4.66
C VAL A 179 -9.70 -12.58 -4.33
N VAL A 180 -9.47 -11.26 -4.32
CA VAL A 180 -8.21 -10.67 -3.84
C VAL A 180 -8.47 -9.50 -2.89
N TYR A 181 -7.83 -9.51 -1.72
CA TYR A 181 -7.91 -8.46 -0.71
C TYR A 181 -6.75 -7.49 -0.84
N VAL A 182 -7.05 -6.20 -0.99
CA VAL A 182 -6.06 -5.16 -1.26
C VAL A 182 -6.28 -3.96 -0.34
N PRO A 183 -5.31 -3.59 0.49
CA PRO A 183 -5.39 -2.39 1.34
C PRO A 183 -5.47 -1.09 0.52
N ILE A 184 -6.31 -0.15 0.97
CA ILE A 184 -6.50 1.16 0.35
C ILE A 184 -5.95 2.25 1.28
N GLY A 185 -4.82 2.85 0.89
CA GLY A 185 -4.37 4.15 1.40
C GLY A 185 -4.84 5.24 0.44
N MET A 186 -3.97 5.73 -0.46
CA MET A 186 -4.35 6.68 -1.52
C MET A 186 -4.90 6.02 -2.80
N GLY A 187 -5.03 4.69 -2.85
CA GLY A 187 -5.69 3.97 -3.94
C GLY A 187 -4.78 3.36 -5.01
N SER A 188 -3.47 3.67 -5.07
CA SER A 188 -2.60 3.17 -6.14
C SER A 188 -2.51 1.63 -6.19
N SER A 189 -2.52 0.97 -5.02
CA SER A 189 -2.47 -0.50 -4.89
C SER A 189 -3.70 -1.16 -5.52
N VAL A 190 -4.89 -0.76 -5.09
CA VAL A 190 -6.15 -1.34 -5.57
C VAL A 190 -6.42 -1.00 -7.03
N CYS A 191 -6.06 0.20 -7.49
CA CYS A 191 -6.14 0.59 -8.91
C CYS A 191 -5.16 -0.23 -9.77
N GLY A 192 -3.95 -0.52 -9.29
CA GLY A 192 -2.99 -1.40 -9.95
C GLY A 192 -3.51 -2.83 -10.05
N MET A 193 -4.16 -3.34 -9.00
CA MET A 193 -4.82 -4.66 -9.01
C MET A 193 -5.96 -4.70 -10.05
N ALA A 194 -6.78 -3.66 -10.10
CA ALA A 194 -7.84 -3.54 -11.10
C ALA A 194 -7.28 -3.51 -12.53
N ALA A 195 -6.18 -2.79 -12.74
CA ALA A 195 -5.51 -2.73 -14.03
C ALA A 195 -5.03 -4.11 -14.50
N ALA A 196 -4.30 -4.84 -13.66
CA ALA A 196 -3.79 -6.16 -13.99
C ALA A 196 -4.92 -7.18 -14.21
N ARG A 197 -5.93 -7.21 -13.32
CA ARG A 197 -7.11 -8.07 -13.46
C ARG A 197 -7.83 -7.85 -14.79
N ASN A 198 -8.07 -6.57 -15.16
CA ASN A 198 -8.76 -6.22 -16.40
C ASN A 198 -7.90 -6.54 -17.64
N ALA A 199 -6.60 -6.25 -17.57
CA ALA A 199 -5.67 -6.53 -18.66
C ALA A 199 -5.53 -8.03 -18.97
N LEU A 200 -5.69 -8.90 -17.94
CA LEU A 200 -5.72 -10.35 -18.07
C LEU A 200 -7.13 -10.90 -18.40
N GLY A 201 -8.17 -10.08 -18.46
CA GLY A 201 -9.55 -10.52 -18.69
C GLY A 201 -10.12 -11.41 -17.59
N LEU A 202 -9.58 -11.31 -16.36
CA LEU A 202 -9.98 -12.15 -15.23
C LEU A 202 -11.25 -11.60 -14.56
N LYS A 203 -11.99 -12.53 -13.90
CA LYS A 203 -13.20 -12.21 -13.13
C LYS A 203 -13.00 -12.21 -11.62
N THR A 204 -11.73 -12.28 -11.17
CA THR A 204 -11.36 -12.24 -9.75
C THR A 204 -12.01 -11.04 -9.07
N GLU A 205 -12.75 -11.26 -8.00
CA GLU A 205 -13.34 -10.18 -7.22
C GLU A 205 -12.25 -9.41 -6.50
N ILE A 206 -12.25 -8.08 -6.59
CA ILE A 206 -11.35 -7.22 -5.83
C ILE A 206 -12.10 -6.68 -4.62
N VAL A 207 -11.55 -6.92 -3.44
CA VAL A 207 -12.03 -6.40 -2.16
C VAL A 207 -11.04 -5.36 -1.66
N GLY A 208 -11.51 -4.12 -1.57
CA GLY A 208 -10.74 -3.04 -0.95
C GLY A 208 -10.80 -3.14 0.58
N VAL A 209 -9.71 -2.85 1.27
CA VAL A 209 -9.66 -2.90 2.72
C VAL A 209 -9.17 -1.57 3.28
N VAL A 210 -9.91 -1.01 4.24
CA VAL A 210 -9.55 0.20 4.98
C VAL A 210 -9.57 -0.04 6.49
N SER A 211 -8.88 0.80 7.25
CA SER A 211 -9.07 0.83 8.70
C SER A 211 -10.42 1.45 9.05
N ALA A 212 -11.13 0.88 10.04
CA ALA A 212 -12.34 1.49 10.61
C ALA A 212 -12.09 2.88 11.19
N GLU A 213 -10.84 3.15 11.61
CA GLU A 213 -10.39 4.46 12.10
C GLU A 213 -10.07 5.46 10.96
N CYS A 214 -10.13 5.01 9.69
CA CYS A 214 -9.88 5.81 8.49
C CYS A 214 -10.89 5.45 7.40
N PRO A 215 -12.21 5.65 7.60
CA PRO A 215 -13.26 5.06 6.78
C PRO A 215 -13.57 5.84 5.48
N ALA A 216 -12.85 6.91 5.16
CA ALA A 216 -13.19 7.82 4.07
C ALA A 216 -13.46 7.12 2.72
N TYR A 217 -12.59 6.16 2.32
CA TYR A 217 -12.82 5.37 1.10
C TYR A 217 -14.03 4.43 1.19
N ALA A 218 -14.30 3.82 2.35
CA ALA A 218 -15.48 2.98 2.53
C ALA A 218 -16.77 3.78 2.50
N LEU A 219 -16.79 4.96 3.14
CA LEU A 219 -17.92 5.88 3.09
C LEU A 219 -18.17 6.37 1.66
N SER A 220 -17.10 6.81 0.98
CA SER A 220 -17.19 7.28 -0.42
C SER A 220 -17.66 6.15 -1.36
N PHE A 221 -17.19 4.92 -1.14
CA PHE A 221 -17.61 3.77 -1.94
C PHE A 221 -19.12 3.50 -1.80
N ARG A 222 -19.64 3.51 -0.57
CA ARG A 222 -21.07 3.26 -0.29
C ARG A 222 -21.99 4.38 -0.84
N ARG A 223 -21.55 5.64 -0.68
CA ARG A 223 -22.37 6.81 -1.08
C ARG A 223 -22.25 7.17 -2.55
N ARG A 224 -21.24 6.62 -3.25
CA ARG A 224 -20.91 7.01 -4.64
C ARG A 224 -20.60 8.49 -4.80
N GLU A 225 -20.03 9.10 -3.75
CA GLU A 225 -19.59 10.50 -3.70
C GLU A 225 -18.29 10.60 -2.91
N LEU A 226 -17.53 11.67 -3.07
CA LEU A 226 -16.34 11.92 -2.26
C LEU A 226 -16.77 12.32 -0.86
N VAL A 227 -16.37 11.52 0.14
CA VAL A 227 -16.65 11.75 1.56
C VAL A 227 -15.34 11.87 2.31
N GLU A 228 -15.14 12.97 3.01
CA GLU A 228 -14.04 13.12 3.97
C GLU A 228 -14.41 12.52 5.32
N ALA A 229 -13.42 11.93 5.98
CA ALA A 229 -13.58 11.39 7.33
C ALA A 229 -12.25 11.50 8.11
N PRO A 230 -12.29 11.49 9.44
CA PRO A 230 -11.07 11.45 10.25
C PRO A 230 -10.15 10.28 9.86
N ALA A 231 -8.84 10.45 10.04
CA ALA A 231 -7.82 9.43 9.78
C ALA A 231 -7.01 9.21 11.06
N LEU A 232 -7.56 8.40 11.98
CA LEU A 232 -7.12 8.27 13.37
C LEU A 232 -6.36 6.95 13.65
N SER A 233 -6.12 6.11 12.63
CA SER A 233 -5.41 4.85 12.84
C SER A 233 -4.01 5.06 13.41
N ARG A 234 -3.70 4.34 14.50
CA ARG A 234 -2.40 4.37 15.19
C ARG A 234 -1.45 3.32 14.66
N ILE A 235 -1.96 2.15 14.25
CA ILE A 235 -1.14 1.02 13.81
C ILE A 235 -1.08 0.87 12.30
N ALA A 236 -2.04 1.46 11.56
CA ALA A 236 -2.13 1.37 10.10
C ALA A 236 -2.01 2.75 9.42
N ASP A 237 -0.95 3.49 9.75
CA ASP A 237 -0.67 4.83 9.21
C ASP A 237 -0.63 4.86 7.67
N GLY A 238 -0.23 3.76 7.02
CA GLY A 238 -0.28 3.61 5.56
C GLY A 238 -1.71 3.61 4.96
N LEU A 239 -2.75 3.44 5.78
CA LEU A 239 -4.17 3.55 5.41
C LEU A 239 -4.80 4.88 5.85
N ALA A 240 -4.07 5.74 6.54
CA ALA A 240 -4.56 6.99 7.08
C ALA A 240 -4.82 8.00 5.95
N CYS A 241 -6.03 7.99 5.41
CA CYS A 241 -6.49 8.87 4.36
C CYS A 241 -7.75 9.62 4.83
N ARG A 242 -7.65 10.95 4.97
CA ARG A 242 -8.78 11.82 5.33
C ARG A 242 -9.65 12.15 4.12
N THR A 243 -9.01 12.51 3.03
CA THR A 243 -9.67 12.91 1.79
C THR A 243 -9.26 11.95 0.67
N PRO A 244 -10.16 11.10 0.18
CA PRO A 244 -9.89 10.22 -0.96
C PRO A 244 -9.50 10.98 -2.23
N ASN A 245 -8.65 10.37 -3.05
CA ASN A 245 -8.38 10.87 -4.38
C ASN A 245 -9.55 10.53 -5.33
N LEU A 246 -10.11 11.52 -6.01
CA LEU A 246 -11.31 11.35 -6.86
C LEU A 246 -11.05 10.40 -8.04
N GLU A 247 -9.89 10.51 -8.71
CA GLU A 247 -9.56 9.60 -9.82
C GLU A 247 -9.43 8.14 -9.35
N ALA A 248 -8.88 7.93 -8.14
CA ALA A 248 -8.83 6.60 -7.53
C ALA A 248 -10.25 6.09 -7.22
N LEU A 249 -11.12 6.94 -6.66
CA LEU A 249 -12.51 6.58 -6.38
C LEU A 249 -13.28 6.17 -7.62
N GLU A 250 -13.14 6.89 -8.73
CA GLU A 250 -13.79 6.56 -10.00
C GLU A 250 -13.39 5.15 -10.49
N ILE A 251 -12.12 4.80 -10.35
CA ILE A 251 -11.64 3.45 -10.70
C ILE A 251 -12.18 2.41 -9.71
N ILE A 252 -12.15 2.71 -8.42
CA ILE A 252 -12.64 1.82 -7.35
C ILE A 252 -14.13 1.54 -7.55
N TRP A 253 -14.95 2.54 -7.83
CA TRP A 253 -16.39 2.37 -8.08
C TRP A 253 -16.72 1.47 -9.26
N GLN A 254 -15.86 1.43 -10.28
CA GLN A 254 -16.06 0.62 -11.48
C GLN A 254 -15.50 -0.80 -11.36
N ASN A 255 -14.51 -1.02 -10.49
CA ASN A 255 -13.69 -2.23 -10.54
C ASN A 255 -13.66 -3.04 -9.24
N VAL A 256 -14.00 -2.45 -8.10
CA VAL A 256 -13.97 -3.08 -6.78
C VAL A 256 -15.37 -3.59 -6.44
N GLY A 257 -15.47 -4.83 -5.98
CA GLY A 257 -16.75 -5.44 -5.63
C GLY A 257 -17.32 -4.89 -4.32
N ARG A 258 -16.47 -4.71 -3.32
CA ARG A 258 -16.81 -4.16 -2.01
C ARG A 258 -15.60 -3.57 -1.31
N VAL A 259 -15.86 -2.72 -0.31
CA VAL A 259 -14.82 -2.17 0.59
C VAL A 259 -15.17 -2.56 2.02
N ILE A 260 -14.20 -3.18 2.71
CA ILE A 260 -14.33 -3.68 4.07
C ILE A 260 -13.55 -2.79 5.03
N GLU A 261 -14.18 -2.49 6.16
CA GLU A 261 -13.55 -1.84 7.28
C GLU A 261 -13.05 -2.89 8.29
N VAL A 262 -11.77 -2.80 8.68
CA VAL A 262 -11.16 -3.63 9.73
C VAL A 262 -10.73 -2.75 10.90
N SER A 263 -11.00 -3.21 12.13
CA SER A 263 -10.60 -2.51 13.34
C SER A 263 -9.10 -2.66 13.62
N GLU A 264 -8.54 -1.80 14.47
CA GLU A 264 -7.15 -1.94 14.94
C GLU A 264 -6.90 -3.28 15.65
N ALA A 265 -7.89 -3.81 16.36
CA ALA A 265 -7.78 -5.12 17.01
C ALA A 265 -7.67 -6.26 15.97
N GLU A 266 -8.49 -6.23 14.90
CA GLU A 266 -8.43 -7.19 13.79
C GLU A 266 -7.10 -7.07 13.03
N ILE A 267 -6.60 -5.86 12.82
CA ILE A 267 -5.29 -5.62 12.20
C ILE A 267 -4.16 -6.17 13.08
N ALA A 268 -4.17 -5.88 14.39
CA ALA A 268 -3.17 -6.38 15.34
C ALA A 268 -3.16 -7.92 15.38
N GLU A 269 -4.32 -8.57 15.33
CA GLU A 269 -4.42 -10.04 15.24
C GLU A 269 -3.80 -10.57 13.94
N ALA A 270 -4.05 -9.91 12.81
CA ALA A 270 -3.45 -10.28 11.54
C ALA A 270 -1.92 -10.07 11.53
N MET A 271 -1.40 -9.04 12.21
CA MET A 271 0.05 -8.83 12.38
C MET A 271 0.67 -9.99 13.17
N ARG A 272 0.02 -10.41 14.27
CA ARG A 272 0.46 -11.60 15.04
C ARG A 272 0.42 -12.86 14.19
N ALA A 273 -0.68 -13.09 13.46
CA ALA A 273 -0.83 -14.24 12.58
C ALA A 273 0.28 -14.30 11.51
N TYR A 274 0.64 -13.19 10.88
CA TYR A 274 1.77 -13.17 9.95
C TYR A 274 3.09 -13.57 10.64
N PHE A 275 3.35 -13.05 11.84
CA PHE A 275 4.58 -13.39 12.54
C PHE A 275 4.60 -14.86 13.00
N GLU A 276 3.54 -15.34 13.62
CA GLU A 276 3.44 -16.72 14.14
C GLU A 276 3.45 -17.77 13.04
N ASP A 277 2.72 -17.53 11.96
CA ASP A 277 2.46 -18.53 10.92
C ASP A 277 3.46 -18.48 9.76
N THR A 278 4.19 -17.38 9.59
CA THR A 278 5.05 -17.16 8.43
C THR A 278 6.42 -16.55 8.77
N HIS A 279 6.62 -16.13 10.02
CA HIS A 279 7.78 -15.37 10.50
C HIS A 279 8.07 -14.09 9.66
N ASN A 280 7.01 -13.50 9.09
CA ASN A 280 7.11 -12.22 8.41
C ASN A 280 6.65 -11.09 9.32
N ALA A 281 7.45 -10.02 9.39
CA ALA A 281 7.00 -8.77 9.97
C ALA A 281 6.06 -8.06 8.98
N ALA A 282 4.87 -7.69 9.45
CA ALA A 282 3.90 -6.89 8.73
C ALA A 282 3.64 -5.59 9.49
N GLU A 283 3.63 -4.45 8.79
CA GLU A 283 3.06 -3.23 9.35
C GLU A 283 1.53 -3.31 9.38
N GLY A 284 0.84 -2.47 10.15
CA GLY A 284 -0.62 -2.53 10.25
C GLY A 284 -1.32 -2.40 8.89
N ALA A 285 -0.88 -1.48 8.04
CA ALA A 285 -1.41 -1.36 6.68
C ALA A 285 -1.17 -2.63 5.84
N GLY A 286 -0.03 -3.29 6.04
CA GLY A 286 0.33 -4.54 5.37
C GLY A 286 -0.52 -5.73 5.83
N ALA A 287 -0.93 -5.73 7.09
CA ALA A 287 -1.72 -6.81 7.68
C ALA A 287 -3.24 -6.68 7.42
N ALA A 288 -3.72 -5.51 7.03
CA ALA A 288 -5.15 -5.23 6.89
C ALA A 288 -5.87 -6.18 5.90
N ALA A 289 -5.20 -6.59 4.82
CA ALA A 289 -5.79 -7.54 3.86
C ALA A 289 -6.05 -8.92 4.49
N LEU A 290 -5.13 -9.42 5.33
CA LEU A 290 -5.32 -10.67 6.08
C LEU A 290 -6.42 -10.49 7.14
N ALA A 291 -6.47 -9.36 7.83
CA ALA A 291 -7.54 -9.06 8.79
C ALA A 291 -8.92 -9.15 8.13
N ALA A 292 -9.10 -8.57 6.94
CA ALA A 292 -10.34 -8.66 6.18
C ALA A 292 -10.66 -10.10 5.75
N ALA A 293 -9.68 -10.84 5.27
CA ALA A 293 -9.87 -12.25 4.90
C ALA A 293 -10.28 -13.11 6.11
N LEU A 294 -9.68 -12.91 7.27
CA LEU A 294 -10.05 -13.58 8.53
C LEU A 294 -11.47 -13.21 8.99
N LYS A 295 -11.83 -11.94 8.87
CA LYS A 295 -13.19 -11.45 9.16
C LYS A 295 -14.26 -12.10 8.29
N GLU A 296 -13.94 -12.34 7.01
CA GLU A 296 -14.85 -12.95 6.02
C GLU A 296 -14.59 -14.45 5.78
N LYS A 297 -13.83 -15.14 6.65
CA LYS A 297 -13.42 -16.54 6.41
C LYS A 297 -14.54 -17.50 6.02
N ASP A 298 -15.74 -17.28 6.54
CA ASP A 298 -16.90 -18.12 6.21
C ASP A 298 -17.35 -17.98 4.75
N SER A 299 -17.14 -16.81 4.15
CA SER A 299 -17.43 -16.55 2.73
C SER A 299 -16.36 -17.11 1.80
N LEU A 300 -15.18 -17.47 2.33
CA LEU A 300 -14.04 -18.00 1.59
C LEU A 300 -14.04 -19.53 1.47
N ARG A 301 -14.99 -20.23 2.08
CA ARG A 301 -15.08 -21.72 2.06
C ARG A 301 -15.04 -22.25 0.64
N GLY A 302 -14.04 -23.10 0.34
CA GLY A 302 -13.83 -23.71 -0.97
C GLY A 302 -13.26 -22.76 -2.03
N LYS A 303 -12.85 -21.54 -1.65
CA LYS A 303 -12.33 -20.54 -2.58
C LYS A 303 -10.81 -20.40 -2.50
N ARG A 304 -10.24 -19.84 -3.58
CA ARG A 304 -8.87 -19.35 -3.63
C ARG A 304 -8.85 -17.84 -3.43
N ALA A 305 -8.09 -17.38 -2.45
CA ALA A 305 -7.98 -15.96 -2.09
C ALA A 305 -6.55 -15.44 -2.31
N GLY A 306 -6.42 -14.28 -2.94
CA GLY A 306 -5.19 -13.50 -2.94
C GLY A 306 -5.20 -12.50 -1.79
N ILE A 307 -4.09 -12.36 -1.09
CA ILE A 307 -3.95 -11.43 0.03
C ILE A 307 -2.65 -10.64 -0.17
N VAL A 308 -2.73 -9.32 -0.22
CA VAL A 308 -1.55 -8.47 -0.45
C VAL A 308 -0.98 -8.00 0.89
N LEU A 309 0.19 -8.54 1.28
CA LEU A 309 1.01 -8.01 2.37
C LEU A 309 1.82 -6.83 1.84
N THR A 310 1.29 -5.63 1.99
CA THR A 310 1.77 -4.43 1.28
C THR A 310 3.08 -3.84 1.80
N GLY A 311 3.46 -4.14 3.05
CA GLY A 311 4.70 -3.64 3.65
C GLY A 311 4.96 -4.19 5.04
N GLY A 312 6.21 -4.05 5.49
CA GLY A 312 6.70 -4.51 6.79
C GLY A 312 7.37 -3.41 7.63
N ASN A 313 7.29 -2.15 7.22
CA ASN A 313 7.95 -1.03 7.91
C ASN A 313 7.18 -0.59 9.17
N VAL A 314 7.25 -1.41 10.20
CA VAL A 314 6.65 -1.16 11.52
C VAL A 314 7.74 -0.81 12.54
N ASP A 315 7.47 0.16 13.40
CA ASP A 315 8.39 0.55 14.47
C ASP A 315 8.51 -0.59 15.51
N ARG A 316 9.73 -0.81 15.98
CA ARG A 316 10.05 -1.89 16.93
C ARG A 316 9.13 -1.90 18.15
N GLU A 317 8.90 -0.73 18.76
CA GLU A 317 8.06 -0.63 19.96
C GLU A 317 6.60 -0.96 19.68
N MET A 318 6.08 -0.47 18.54
CA MET A 318 4.73 -0.80 18.09
C MET A 318 4.59 -2.30 17.82
N PHE A 319 5.55 -2.89 17.13
CA PHE A 319 5.52 -4.32 16.81
C PHE A 319 5.61 -5.18 18.07
N ALA A 320 6.49 -4.81 19.02
CA ALA A 320 6.58 -5.49 20.31
C ALA A 320 5.27 -5.42 21.10
N ALA A 321 4.61 -4.25 21.14
CA ALA A 321 3.32 -4.07 21.79
C ALA A 321 2.21 -4.91 21.15
N VAL A 322 2.19 -5.01 19.81
CA VAL A 322 1.26 -5.88 19.09
C VAL A 322 1.49 -7.35 19.43
N LEU A 323 2.75 -7.81 19.38
CA LEU A 323 3.09 -9.22 19.62
C LEU A 323 2.81 -9.64 21.07
N SER A 324 3.08 -8.79 22.04
CA SER A 324 2.82 -9.06 23.46
C SER A 324 1.33 -8.89 23.86
N GLY A 325 0.47 -8.39 22.96
CA GLY A 325 -0.92 -8.09 23.29
C GLY A 325 -1.10 -6.88 24.21
N SER A 326 -0.05 -6.06 24.40
CA SER A 326 -0.08 -4.89 25.29
C SER A 326 -0.54 -3.59 24.57
N LEU A 327 -0.96 -3.69 23.32
CA LEU A 327 -1.49 -2.56 22.57
C LEU A 327 -2.77 -2.06 23.22
N GLN A 328 -2.73 -0.85 23.80
CA GLN A 328 -3.91 -0.26 24.43
C GLN A 328 -4.95 0.12 23.37
N PRO A 329 -6.24 -0.20 23.55
CA PRO A 329 -7.31 0.30 22.69
C PRO A 329 -7.29 1.83 22.63
N LEU A 330 -7.77 2.41 21.50
CA LEU A 330 -8.12 3.84 21.49
C LEU A 330 -9.14 4.08 22.60
N GLY A 331 -8.78 4.90 23.58
CA GLY A 331 -9.75 5.33 24.61
C GLY A 331 -10.93 5.98 23.88
N LYS A 332 -12.14 5.55 24.24
CA LYS A 332 -13.34 6.33 23.91
C LYS A 332 -13.29 7.55 24.83
N GLU A 333 -12.79 8.69 24.33
CA GLU A 333 -13.07 9.99 24.93
C GLU A 333 -14.48 10.45 24.55
#